data_e5e48478c33e4e6ca937f1b549707b18
#
_entry.id   e5e48478c33e4e6ca937f1b549707b18
#
_cell.length_a   1.000
_cell.length_b   1.000
_cell.length_c   1.000
_cell.angle_alpha   90.00
_cell.angle_beta   90.00
_cell.angle_gamma   90.00
#
_symmetry.space_group_name_H-M   'P 1'
#
loop_
_entity.id
_entity.type
_entity.pdbx_description
1 polymer ?
#
loop_
_entity_poly.entity_id
_entity_poly.type
_entity_poly.pdbx_seq_one_letter_code
_entity_poly.pdbx_strand_id
1 'polypeptide(L)'
;NEGLVYNAQGNQLTTESPFQANSHCFYYRFLAHEVHVPFQHQILFENEHFMVVDKPHFLTMSPTGQYVQETLLVRLKKQTGNEHLTPIHRLDRETAGVVLISKCVESRGLYQQLFATRQVQKTYHAIAAYNHSLKFPLVTRLRMQKGQPFYTMHVLDGTPNSETAIDLLEH
;
A
#
# COMPACT_ATOMS: atom_id res chain seq x y z
N ASN A 1 -20.98 -22.31 6.92
CA ASN A 1 -21.37 -21.25 7.87
C ASN A 1 -20.50 -21.35 9.11
N GLU A 2 -19.38 -20.67 9.12
CA GLU A 2 -18.40 -20.74 10.23
C GLU A 2 -18.67 -19.68 11.30
N GLY A 3 -19.83 -18.98 11.24
CA GLY A 3 -20.21 -17.98 12.23
C GLY A 3 -19.31 -16.75 12.27
N LEU A 4 -18.76 -16.35 11.12
CA LEU A 4 -17.75 -15.30 11.03
C LEU A 4 -18.30 -13.94 10.56
N VAL A 5 -19.63 -13.76 10.55
CA VAL A 5 -20.27 -12.51 10.12
C VAL A 5 -21.03 -11.89 11.30
N TYR A 6 -20.83 -10.60 11.52
CA TYR A 6 -21.37 -9.86 12.65
C TYR A 6 -22.00 -8.53 12.21
N ASN A 7 -22.99 -8.04 12.95
CA ASN A 7 -23.50 -6.69 12.79
C ASN A 7 -22.63 -5.65 13.54
N ALA A 8 -22.98 -4.37 13.43
CA ALA A 8 -22.27 -3.27 14.10
C ALA A 8 -22.32 -3.34 15.64
N GLN A 9 -23.25 -4.10 16.22
CA GLN A 9 -23.39 -4.32 17.65
C GLN A 9 -22.60 -5.55 18.14
N GLY A 10 -21.89 -6.25 17.23
CA GLY A 10 -21.15 -7.46 17.55
C GLY A 10 -22.00 -8.72 17.63
N ASN A 11 -23.27 -8.68 17.24
CA ASN A 11 -24.11 -9.87 17.18
C ASN A 11 -23.84 -10.65 15.91
N GLN A 12 -23.72 -11.97 16.04
CA GLN A 12 -23.52 -12.86 14.92
C GLN A 12 -24.72 -12.83 13.96
N LEU A 13 -24.43 -12.73 12.66
CA LEU A 13 -25.44 -12.83 11.61
C LEU A 13 -25.40 -14.23 10.98
N THR A 14 -26.60 -14.75 10.71
CA THR A 14 -26.81 -16.03 10.03
C THR A 14 -27.60 -15.82 8.74
N THR A 15 -27.78 -16.87 7.95
CA THR A 15 -28.62 -16.84 6.75
C THR A 15 -30.10 -16.54 7.05
N GLU A 16 -30.52 -16.69 8.30
CA GLU A 16 -31.88 -16.45 8.75
C GLU A 16 -32.05 -15.06 9.40
N SER A 17 -30.95 -14.32 9.56
CA SER A 17 -30.98 -12.95 10.09
C SER A 17 -31.77 -12.06 9.13
N PRO A 18 -32.73 -11.24 9.65
CA PRO A 18 -33.53 -10.38 8.81
C PRO A 18 -32.67 -9.35 8.09
N PHE A 19 -32.98 -9.08 6.83
CA PHE A 19 -32.31 -8.02 6.06
C PHE A 19 -32.62 -6.66 6.68
N GLN A 20 -31.57 -5.88 6.91
CA GLN A 20 -31.67 -4.51 7.38
C GLN A 20 -30.94 -3.59 6.40
N ALA A 21 -31.69 -2.73 5.70
CA ALA A 21 -31.13 -1.77 4.76
C ALA A 21 -30.15 -0.79 5.45
N ASN A 22 -29.08 -0.41 4.76
CA ASN A 22 -28.05 0.52 5.24
C ASN A 22 -27.30 0.05 6.51
N SER A 23 -27.37 -1.24 6.85
CA SER A 23 -26.57 -1.81 7.92
C SER A 23 -25.16 -2.17 7.47
N HIS A 24 -24.21 -2.22 8.42
CA HIS A 24 -22.86 -2.69 8.17
C HIS A 24 -22.72 -4.14 8.64
N CYS A 25 -22.14 -4.98 7.79
CA CYS A 25 -21.73 -6.33 8.12
C CYS A 25 -20.22 -6.39 8.26
N PHE A 26 -19.75 -6.96 9.35
CA PHE A 26 -18.36 -7.23 9.63
C PHE A 26 -18.11 -8.72 9.48
N TYR A 27 -17.03 -9.11 8.82
CA TYR A 27 -16.69 -10.51 8.65
C TYR A 27 -15.20 -10.75 8.77
N TYR A 28 -14.84 -11.92 9.30
CA TYR A 28 -13.46 -12.38 9.31
C TYR A 28 -13.15 -13.05 7.97
N ARG A 29 -12.10 -12.56 7.35
CA ARG A 29 -11.61 -13.13 6.11
C ARG A 29 -10.61 -14.23 6.43
N PHE A 30 -10.97 -15.44 6.08
CA PHE A 30 -10.11 -16.60 6.18
C PHE A 30 -9.67 -17.05 4.78
N LEU A 31 -8.37 -17.31 4.60
CA LEU A 31 -7.80 -17.90 3.41
C LEU A 31 -7.24 -19.27 3.80
N ALA A 32 -7.77 -20.33 3.18
CA ALA A 32 -7.35 -21.70 3.48
C ALA A 32 -5.87 -21.93 3.13
N HIS A 33 -5.39 -21.27 2.09
CA HIS A 33 -3.99 -21.31 1.67
C HIS A 33 -3.53 -19.90 1.33
N GLU A 34 -2.55 -19.43 2.05
CA GLU A 34 -1.87 -18.17 1.80
C GLU A 34 -0.41 -18.47 1.48
N VAL A 35 0.05 -18.02 0.31
CA VAL A 35 1.43 -18.27 -0.11
C VAL A 35 2.37 -17.52 0.81
N HIS A 36 3.23 -18.27 1.49
CA HIS A 36 4.27 -17.68 2.33
C HIS A 36 5.29 -16.91 1.51
N VAL A 37 5.60 -15.68 1.93
CA VAL A 37 6.66 -14.86 1.35
C VAL A 37 7.93 -15.04 2.19
N PRO A 38 8.97 -15.73 1.67
CA PRO A 38 10.13 -16.13 2.48
C PRO A 38 11.07 -14.97 2.80
N PHE A 39 10.83 -13.79 2.24
CA PHE A 39 11.66 -12.61 2.45
C PHE A 39 11.25 -11.85 3.70
N GLN A 40 12.24 -11.42 4.48
CA GLN A 40 12.02 -10.66 5.70
C GLN A 40 12.09 -9.15 5.41
N HIS A 41 11.28 -8.38 6.10
CA HIS A 41 11.40 -6.93 6.16
C HIS A 41 12.42 -6.54 7.24
N GLN A 42 12.95 -5.32 7.14
CA GLN A 42 13.86 -4.75 8.13
C GLN A 42 13.33 -3.40 8.61
N ILE A 43 13.29 -3.19 9.93
CA ILE A 43 13.05 -1.86 10.50
C ILE A 43 14.38 -1.11 10.45
N LEU A 44 14.44 -0.04 9.65
CA LEU A 44 15.63 0.79 9.44
C LEU A 44 15.73 1.90 10.48
N PHE A 45 14.60 2.41 10.93
CA PHE A 45 14.49 3.48 11.92
C PHE A 45 13.13 3.41 12.61
N GLU A 46 13.09 3.82 13.87
CA GLU A 46 11.86 3.89 14.64
C GLU A 46 11.95 5.02 15.69
N ASN A 47 10.84 5.72 15.88
CA ASN A 47 10.62 6.66 16.99
C ASN A 47 9.20 6.48 17.56
N GLU A 48 8.72 7.42 18.37
CA GLU A 48 7.39 7.39 18.98
C GLU A 48 6.25 7.56 17.97
N HIS A 49 6.49 8.23 16.83
CA HIS A 49 5.46 8.59 15.85
C HIS A 49 5.38 7.64 14.67
N PHE A 50 6.52 7.18 14.16
CA PHE A 50 6.58 6.34 12.96
C PHE A 50 7.77 5.39 12.96
N MET A 51 7.73 4.43 12.08
CA MET A 51 8.87 3.60 11.71
C MET A 51 9.13 3.65 10.21
N VAL A 52 10.40 3.50 9.85
CA VAL A 52 10.88 3.35 8.48
C VAL A 52 11.25 1.90 8.29
N VAL A 53 10.67 1.27 7.28
CA VAL A 53 10.83 -0.16 7.05
C VAL A 53 11.30 -0.41 5.63
N ASP A 54 12.28 -1.27 5.46
CA ASP A 54 12.62 -1.85 4.17
C ASP A 54 11.68 -3.02 3.88
N LYS A 55 10.81 -2.83 2.89
CA LYS A 55 9.84 -3.83 2.44
C LYS A 55 10.50 -4.71 1.38
N PRO A 56 10.53 -6.03 1.54
CA PRO A 56 11.04 -6.91 0.50
C PRO A 56 10.13 -6.98 -0.72
N HIS A 57 10.66 -7.45 -1.85
CA HIS A 57 9.87 -7.83 -3.02
C HIS A 57 8.80 -8.86 -2.65
N PHE A 58 7.70 -8.85 -3.38
CA PHE A 58 6.57 -9.79 -3.31
C PHE A 58 5.76 -9.75 -2.01
N LEU A 59 6.16 -8.99 -1.01
CA LEU A 59 5.37 -8.79 0.21
C LEU A 59 4.36 -7.66 -0.03
N THR A 60 3.08 -7.98 0.14
CA THR A 60 1.97 -7.02 0.05
C THR A 60 2.01 -6.04 1.24
N MET A 61 1.64 -4.78 1.04
CA MET A 61 1.63 -3.77 2.11
C MET A 61 0.61 -4.05 3.21
N SER A 62 -0.64 -4.34 2.82
CA SER A 62 -1.80 -4.51 3.70
C SER A 62 -2.69 -5.62 3.19
N PRO A 63 -3.59 -6.17 4.02
CA PRO A 63 -4.50 -7.23 3.61
C PRO A 63 -5.30 -6.87 2.37
N THR A 64 -5.12 -7.65 1.30
CA THR A 64 -5.82 -7.49 0.02
C THR A 64 -5.72 -8.76 -0.83
N GLY A 65 -6.73 -9.00 -1.68
CA GLY A 65 -6.71 -10.12 -2.62
C GLY A 65 -6.48 -11.47 -1.92
N GLN A 66 -5.44 -12.16 -2.27
CA GLN A 66 -5.06 -13.49 -1.76
C GLN A 66 -4.13 -13.41 -0.53
N TYR A 67 -3.91 -12.23 0.03
CA TYR A 67 -3.02 -12.00 1.16
C TYR A 67 -3.77 -11.35 2.30
N VAL A 68 -3.74 -11.98 3.48
CA VAL A 68 -4.34 -11.49 4.73
C VAL A 68 -3.27 -11.43 5.81
N GLN A 69 -2.59 -12.54 6.07
CA GLN A 69 -1.55 -12.67 7.10
C GLN A 69 -0.16 -12.34 6.55
N GLU A 70 0.12 -12.73 5.32
CA GLU A 70 1.38 -12.48 4.63
C GLU A 70 1.42 -11.07 4.02
N THR A 71 1.32 -10.06 4.89
CA THR A 71 1.44 -8.65 4.55
C THR A 71 2.38 -7.92 5.49
N LEU A 72 3.05 -6.87 5.02
CA LEU A 72 3.97 -6.08 5.84
C LEU A 72 3.28 -5.58 7.11
N LEU A 73 2.09 -5.00 6.97
CA LEU A 73 1.35 -4.44 8.11
C LEU A 73 1.03 -5.49 9.17
N VAL A 74 0.57 -6.67 8.77
CA VAL A 74 0.24 -7.74 9.73
C VAL A 74 1.49 -8.29 10.39
N ARG A 75 2.58 -8.48 9.63
CA ARG A 75 3.87 -8.91 10.21
C ARG A 75 4.37 -7.90 11.25
N LEU A 76 4.33 -6.59 10.94
CA LEU A 76 4.74 -5.54 11.87
C LEU A 76 3.84 -5.48 13.11
N LYS A 77 2.52 -5.59 12.97
CA LYS A 77 1.60 -5.65 14.11
C LYS A 77 1.91 -6.82 15.04
N LYS A 78 2.12 -8.01 14.47
CA LYS A 78 2.52 -9.19 15.25
C LYS A 78 3.87 -9.02 15.95
N GLN A 79 4.84 -8.40 15.28
CA GLN A 79 6.18 -8.18 15.81
C GLN A 79 6.19 -7.17 16.96
N THR A 80 5.40 -6.09 16.84
CA THR A 80 5.44 -4.96 17.77
C THR A 80 4.32 -4.96 18.81
N GLY A 81 3.24 -5.72 18.59
CA GLY A 81 2.02 -5.66 19.39
C GLY A 81 1.20 -4.38 19.21
N ASN A 82 1.59 -3.49 18.30
CA ASN A 82 0.90 -2.22 18.08
C ASN A 82 -0.18 -2.33 17.00
N GLU A 83 -1.44 -2.34 17.42
CA GLU A 83 -2.60 -2.40 16.50
C GLU A 83 -2.87 -1.08 15.75
N HIS A 84 -2.31 0.05 16.20
CA HIS A 84 -2.48 1.35 15.55
C HIS A 84 -1.58 1.56 14.33
N LEU A 85 -0.69 0.63 14.03
CA LEU A 85 0.17 0.72 12.85
C LEU A 85 -0.64 0.90 11.58
N THR A 86 -0.25 1.90 10.79
CA THR A 86 -0.91 2.22 9.52
C THR A 86 0.12 2.71 8.51
N PRO A 87 0.13 2.19 7.27
CA PRO A 87 0.98 2.72 6.22
C PRO A 87 0.65 4.18 5.93
N ILE A 88 1.68 5.03 5.85
CA ILE A 88 1.54 6.44 5.44
C ILE A 88 1.43 6.55 3.92
N HIS A 89 2.15 5.71 3.20
CA HIS A 89 2.09 5.51 1.75
C HIS A 89 2.23 4.03 1.43
N ARG A 90 2.21 3.69 0.15
CA ARG A 90 2.34 2.30 -0.27
C ARG A 90 3.39 2.11 -1.37
N LEU A 91 3.93 0.91 -1.42
CA LEU A 91 4.62 0.31 -2.55
C LEU A 91 3.80 -0.86 -3.07
N ASP A 92 3.90 -1.15 -4.34
CA ASP A 92 3.27 -2.33 -4.92
C ASP A 92 3.95 -3.62 -4.44
N ARG A 93 3.29 -4.74 -4.62
CA ARG A 93 3.78 -6.03 -4.12
C ARG A 93 5.17 -6.35 -4.67
N GLU A 94 5.37 -6.12 -5.95
CA GLU A 94 6.63 -6.38 -6.66
C GLU A 94 7.75 -5.39 -6.33
N THR A 95 7.41 -4.21 -5.80
CA THR A 95 8.38 -3.17 -5.48
C THR A 95 8.96 -3.38 -4.08
N ALA A 96 10.26 -3.46 -3.95
CA ALA A 96 10.96 -3.41 -2.67
C ALA A 96 11.35 -1.98 -2.31
N GLY A 97 11.70 -1.75 -1.04
CA GLY A 97 12.30 -0.50 -0.57
C GLY A 97 11.56 0.16 0.58
N VAL A 98 11.90 1.40 0.79
CA VAL A 98 11.58 2.18 1.98
C VAL A 98 10.10 2.53 2.04
N VAL A 99 9.44 2.20 3.16
CA VAL A 99 8.07 2.59 3.48
C VAL A 99 8.00 3.20 4.87
N LEU A 100 7.09 4.16 5.04
CA LEU A 100 6.79 4.77 6.32
C LEU A 100 5.49 4.20 6.88
N ILE A 101 5.55 3.79 8.16
CA ILE A 101 4.42 3.24 8.90
C ILE A 101 4.18 4.16 10.11
N SER A 102 3.00 4.74 10.23
CA SER A 102 2.61 5.49 11.43
C SER A 102 2.40 4.55 12.61
N LYS A 103 2.86 4.95 13.79
CA LYS A 103 2.71 4.23 15.05
C LYS A 103 1.58 4.77 15.92
N CYS A 104 1.17 6.02 15.71
CA CYS A 104 0.12 6.66 16.48
C CYS A 104 -0.90 7.38 15.58
N VAL A 105 -2.11 7.50 16.07
CA VAL A 105 -3.24 8.08 15.32
C VAL A 105 -3.07 9.59 15.18
N GLU A 106 -2.57 10.24 16.22
CA GLU A 106 -2.50 11.69 16.38
C GLU A 106 -1.61 12.35 15.33
N SER A 107 -0.46 11.76 15.03
CA SER A 107 0.52 12.30 14.08
C SER A 107 0.34 11.79 12.65
N ARG A 108 -0.46 10.74 12.44
CA ARG A 108 -0.66 10.07 11.14
C ARG A 108 -1.01 11.04 10.02
N GLY A 109 -2.01 11.90 10.26
CA GLY A 109 -2.49 12.86 9.28
C GLY A 109 -1.41 13.83 8.80
N LEU A 110 -0.53 14.27 9.69
CA LEU A 110 0.58 15.17 9.35
C LEU A 110 1.55 14.52 8.36
N TYR A 111 1.94 13.26 8.59
CA TYR A 111 2.84 12.55 7.68
C TYR A 111 2.16 12.20 6.35
N GLN A 112 0.88 11.83 6.35
CA GLN A 112 0.13 11.60 5.11
C GLN A 112 0.01 12.87 4.27
N GLN A 113 -0.13 14.03 4.90
CA GLN A 113 -0.22 15.31 4.22
C GLN A 113 1.06 15.65 3.44
N LEU A 114 2.25 15.26 3.91
CA LEU A 114 3.50 15.45 3.17
C LEU A 114 3.47 14.81 1.77
N PHE A 115 2.86 13.64 1.66
CA PHE A 115 2.67 12.96 0.37
C PHE A 115 1.58 13.65 -0.48
N ALA A 116 0.46 14.03 0.13
CA ALA A 116 -0.64 14.70 -0.55
C ALA A 116 -0.22 16.07 -1.11
N THR A 117 0.63 16.81 -0.38
CA THR A 117 1.16 18.12 -0.77
C THR A 117 2.47 18.05 -1.56
N ARG A 118 2.92 16.84 -1.93
CA ARG A 118 4.14 16.60 -2.73
C ARG A 118 5.43 17.15 -2.10
N GLN A 119 5.51 17.16 -0.78
CA GLN A 119 6.71 17.56 -0.04
C GLN A 119 7.74 16.43 0.11
N VAL A 120 7.41 15.24 -0.40
CA VAL A 120 8.28 14.06 -0.38
C VAL A 120 8.93 13.88 -1.74
N GLN A 121 10.25 13.86 -1.78
CA GLN A 121 11.01 13.44 -2.94
C GLN A 121 11.21 11.93 -2.91
N LYS A 122 10.94 11.27 -4.04
CA LYS A 122 11.03 9.82 -4.16
C LYS A 122 12.00 9.46 -5.26
N THR A 123 12.96 8.59 -4.94
CA THR A 123 13.93 8.03 -5.90
C THR A 123 13.69 6.53 -6.01
N TYR A 124 13.69 6.03 -7.23
CA TYR A 124 13.50 4.61 -7.54
C TYR A 124 14.63 4.12 -8.45
N HIS A 125 15.06 2.90 -8.23
CA HIS A 125 15.86 2.17 -9.22
C HIS A 125 14.92 1.20 -9.93
N ALA A 126 15.01 1.13 -11.24
CA ALA A 126 14.20 0.26 -12.07
C ALA A 126 15.06 -0.40 -13.15
N ILE A 127 14.75 -1.64 -13.47
CA ILE A 127 15.34 -2.36 -14.59
C ILE A 127 14.30 -2.41 -15.71
N ALA A 128 14.68 -1.96 -16.90
CA ALA A 128 13.83 -1.95 -18.08
C ALA A 128 14.63 -2.35 -19.33
N ALA A 129 13.94 -2.77 -20.38
CA ALA A 129 14.57 -3.00 -21.66
C ALA A 129 15.20 -1.71 -22.18
N TYR A 130 16.48 -1.78 -22.59
CA TYR A 130 17.18 -0.63 -23.13
C TYR A 130 16.60 -0.22 -24.49
N ASN A 131 16.33 1.07 -24.65
CA ASN A 131 15.85 1.65 -25.91
C ASN A 131 16.83 2.71 -26.41
N HIS A 132 17.55 2.40 -27.49
CA HIS A 132 18.55 3.27 -28.12
C HIS A 132 18.00 4.61 -28.63
N SER A 133 16.68 4.73 -28.82
CA SER A 133 16.06 5.99 -29.27
C SER A 133 15.86 7.00 -28.15
N LEU A 134 15.94 6.57 -26.89
CA LEU A 134 15.79 7.44 -25.73
C LEU A 134 17.12 8.12 -25.40
N LYS A 135 17.05 9.41 -25.10
CA LYS A 135 18.18 10.20 -24.61
C LYS A 135 17.96 10.50 -23.13
N PHE A 136 19.00 10.30 -22.35
CA PHE A 136 19.01 10.59 -20.92
C PHE A 136 19.91 11.79 -20.59
N PRO A 137 19.63 12.58 -19.54
CA PRO A 137 18.46 12.49 -18.67
C PRO A 137 17.15 12.81 -19.40
N LEU A 138 16.09 12.09 -19.08
CA LEU A 138 14.75 12.28 -19.65
C LEU A 138 13.81 12.80 -18.57
N VAL A 139 13.06 13.87 -18.85
CA VAL A 139 12.00 14.37 -17.98
C VAL A 139 10.66 14.22 -18.68
N THR A 140 9.74 13.50 -18.06
CA THR A 140 8.37 13.38 -18.54
C THR A 140 7.44 14.21 -17.68
N ARG A 141 6.57 15.00 -18.31
CA ARG A 141 5.52 15.79 -17.66
C ARG A 141 4.18 15.42 -18.27
N LEU A 142 3.32 14.79 -17.48
CA LEU A 142 2.07 14.22 -17.98
C LEU A 142 0.88 14.72 -17.16
N ARG A 143 -0.24 14.95 -17.83
CA ARG A 143 -1.53 15.05 -17.17
C ARG A 143 -2.15 13.66 -17.09
N MET A 144 -2.23 13.12 -15.88
CA MET A 144 -2.76 11.79 -15.63
C MET A 144 -4.11 11.85 -14.92
N GLN A 145 -5.05 11.04 -15.35
CA GLN A 145 -6.38 10.90 -14.75
C GLN A 145 -6.70 9.40 -14.55
N LYS A 146 -7.50 9.12 -13.52
CA LYS A 146 -8.02 7.75 -13.30
C LYS A 146 -8.81 7.28 -14.51
N GLY A 147 -8.54 6.06 -14.94
CA GLY A 147 -9.17 5.41 -16.08
C GLY A 147 -10.18 4.34 -15.70
N GLN A 148 -10.59 3.61 -16.73
CA GLN A 148 -11.36 2.37 -16.58
C GLN A 148 -10.55 1.25 -17.22
N PRO A 149 -10.37 0.11 -16.53
CA PRO A 149 -10.79 -0.20 -15.14
C PRO A 149 -10.11 0.70 -14.10
N PHE A 150 -10.68 0.79 -12.90
CA PHE A 150 -10.33 1.74 -11.84
C PHE A 150 -8.85 1.75 -11.40
N TYR A 151 -8.10 0.71 -11.73
CA TYR A 151 -6.66 0.57 -11.43
C TYR A 151 -5.76 1.12 -12.55
N THR A 152 -6.31 1.67 -13.63
CA THR A 152 -5.56 2.27 -14.74
C THR A 152 -5.49 3.78 -14.63
N MET A 153 -4.49 4.35 -15.31
CA MET A 153 -4.36 5.80 -15.51
C MET A 153 -4.33 6.09 -17.01
N HIS A 154 -4.98 7.16 -17.43
CA HIS A 154 -4.92 7.68 -18.78
C HIS A 154 -4.12 8.98 -18.80
N VAL A 155 -3.33 9.15 -19.85
CA VAL A 155 -2.67 10.41 -20.17
C VAL A 155 -3.64 11.25 -21.03
N LEU A 156 -3.81 12.51 -20.65
CA LEU A 156 -4.68 13.46 -21.33
C LEU A 156 -3.90 14.72 -21.70
N ASP A 157 -4.42 15.47 -22.65
CA ASP A 157 -3.92 16.80 -22.97
C ASP A 157 -4.21 17.79 -21.84
N GLY A 158 -3.35 18.80 -21.68
CA GLY A 158 -3.50 19.88 -20.73
C GLY A 158 -2.36 20.03 -19.73
N THR A 159 -2.56 20.85 -18.72
CA THR A 159 -1.53 21.15 -17.72
C THR A 159 -1.09 19.88 -16.98
N PRO A 160 0.21 19.53 -16.98
CA PRO A 160 0.74 18.36 -16.31
C PRO A 160 0.46 18.38 -14.80
N ASN A 161 0.11 17.21 -14.25
CA ASN A 161 -0.04 16.99 -12.82
C ASN A 161 0.93 15.93 -12.26
N SER A 162 1.80 15.39 -13.12
CA SER A 162 2.88 14.49 -12.74
C SER A 162 4.18 14.89 -13.45
N GLU A 163 5.30 14.66 -12.79
CA GLU A 163 6.64 14.83 -13.35
C GLU A 163 7.53 13.68 -12.89
N THR A 164 8.29 13.12 -13.81
CA THR A 164 9.27 12.07 -13.52
C THR A 164 10.56 12.40 -14.28
N ALA A 165 11.64 12.54 -13.54
CA ALA A 165 13.00 12.60 -14.10
C ALA A 165 13.57 11.18 -14.12
N ILE A 166 14.14 10.78 -15.23
CA ILE A 166 14.72 9.46 -15.46
C ILE A 166 16.16 9.64 -15.91
N ASP A 167 17.07 8.96 -15.24
CA ASP A 167 18.48 8.92 -15.60
C ASP A 167 18.93 7.49 -15.84
N LEU A 168 19.93 7.31 -16.68
CA LEU A 168 20.50 6.01 -16.99
C LEU A 168 21.71 5.78 -16.07
N LEU A 169 21.64 4.74 -15.25
CA LEU A 169 22.75 4.36 -14.36
C LEU A 169 23.73 3.43 -15.07
N GLU A 170 23.18 2.36 -15.69
CA GLU A 170 23.97 1.33 -16.38
C GLU A 170 23.18 0.78 -17.59
N HIS A 171 23.87 0.19 -18.59
CA HIS A 171 23.27 -0.51 -19.73
C HIS A 171 24.12 -1.69 -20.19
#